data_3e512a969549d3a74313fc06d1787b67
#
_entry.id   3e512a969549d3a74313fc06d1787b67
#
_cell.length_a   1.000
_cell.length_b   1.000
_cell.length_c   1.000
_cell.angle_alpha   90.00
_cell.angle_beta   90.00
_cell.angle_gamma   90.00
#
_symmetry.space_group_name_H-M   'P 1'
#
loop_
_entity.id
_entity.type
_entity.pdbx_description
1 polymer ?
#
loop_
_entity_poly.entity_id
_entity_poly.type
_entity_poly.pdbx_seq_one_letter_code
_entity_poly.pdbx_strand_id
1 'polypeptide(L)'
;MLVDDQELLRAGFRMILSAQPGIEVVAEAANGVGAVEAARTTAIDVVLMDVRMPVMDGVEATRLICAAGERPRVLILTTFDLDDYAFAALKAGASGFLLKDVPPPDLVSGIRSVHSGDAVVAPSTTRRLLERFAVHLPSPGAAEQARLTGLTSREREVLVLVARGLSNTEIAVRLSLAEATVKTHLGRVLAKLSLRDRAQVVVYAYETGLVTPHSTD
;
A
#
# COMPACT_ATOMS: atom_id res chain seq x y z
N MET A 1 -10.14 10.92 3.97
CA MET A 1 -9.44 12.19 4.25
C MET A 1 -8.55 12.56 3.07
N LEU A 2 -8.43 13.86 2.77
CA LEU A 2 -7.51 14.40 1.76
C LEU A 2 -6.38 15.17 2.44
N VAL A 3 -5.12 14.89 2.08
CA VAL A 3 -3.95 15.55 2.65
C VAL A 3 -3.01 15.97 1.53
N ASP A 4 -2.87 17.28 1.32
CA ASP A 4 -2.03 17.89 0.29
C ASP A 4 -1.79 19.36 0.68
N ASP A 5 -0.62 19.91 0.48
CA ASP A 5 -0.34 21.31 0.80
C ASP A 5 -0.93 22.29 -0.24
N GLN A 6 -1.25 21.80 -1.43
CA GLN A 6 -1.83 22.58 -2.53
C GLN A 6 -3.37 22.64 -2.41
N GLU A 7 -3.91 23.78 -1.97
CA GLU A 7 -5.34 23.97 -1.76
C GLU A 7 -6.18 23.71 -3.02
N LEU A 8 -5.71 24.15 -4.19
CA LEU A 8 -6.43 23.96 -5.45
C LEU A 8 -6.55 22.47 -5.82
N LEU A 9 -5.50 21.70 -5.57
CA LEU A 9 -5.49 20.27 -5.86
C LEU A 9 -6.42 19.51 -4.88
N ARG A 10 -6.38 19.86 -3.59
CA ARG A 10 -7.35 19.32 -2.61
C ARG A 10 -8.79 19.61 -3.00
N ALA A 11 -9.09 20.86 -3.40
CA ALA A 11 -10.44 21.21 -3.86
C ALA A 11 -10.87 20.42 -5.10
N GLY A 12 -9.95 20.20 -6.05
CA GLY A 12 -10.19 19.35 -7.22
C GLY A 12 -10.52 17.91 -6.86
N PHE A 13 -9.71 17.26 -6.02
CA PHE A 13 -9.97 15.91 -5.55
C PHE A 13 -11.28 15.81 -4.76
N ARG A 14 -11.57 16.78 -3.89
CA ARG A 14 -12.84 16.84 -3.16
C ARG A 14 -14.03 16.86 -4.11
N MET A 15 -14.00 17.70 -5.14
CA MET A 15 -15.07 17.79 -6.15
C MET A 15 -15.27 16.46 -6.87
N ILE A 16 -14.18 15.80 -7.30
CA ILE A 16 -14.23 14.49 -7.98
C ILE A 16 -14.83 13.44 -7.05
N LEU A 17 -14.37 13.36 -5.80
CA LEU A 17 -14.76 12.32 -4.87
C LEU A 17 -16.17 12.50 -4.31
N SER A 18 -16.60 13.75 -4.08
CA SER A 18 -17.96 14.05 -3.60
C SER A 18 -19.03 13.69 -4.63
N ALA A 19 -18.68 13.56 -5.91
CA ALA A 19 -19.58 13.09 -6.96
C ALA A 19 -19.72 11.56 -7.00
N GLN A 20 -18.94 10.82 -6.21
CA GLN A 20 -18.90 9.35 -6.26
C GLN A 20 -19.80 8.72 -5.19
N PRO A 21 -20.69 7.79 -5.56
CA PRO A 21 -21.54 7.12 -4.59
C PRO A 21 -20.69 6.28 -3.61
N GLY A 22 -20.98 6.41 -2.30
CA GLY A 22 -20.31 5.67 -1.24
C GLY A 22 -18.92 6.19 -0.87
N ILE A 23 -18.55 7.40 -1.32
CA ILE A 23 -17.32 8.09 -0.90
C ILE A 23 -17.70 9.44 -0.27
N GLU A 24 -17.21 9.68 0.93
CA GLU A 24 -17.37 10.94 1.64
C GLU A 24 -15.99 11.47 2.06
N VAL A 25 -15.75 12.76 1.83
CA VAL A 25 -14.54 13.45 2.30
C VAL A 25 -14.82 14.03 3.68
N VAL A 26 -14.46 13.30 4.72
CA VAL A 26 -14.75 13.64 6.13
C VAL A 26 -13.73 14.55 6.78
N ALA A 27 -12.54 14.72 6.20
CA ALA A 27 -11.50 15.60 6.72
C ALA A 27 -10.52 16.03 5.62
N GLU A 28 -9.88 17.18 5.83
CA GLU A 28 -8.80 17.70 4.99
C GLU A 28 -7.65 18.22 5.87
N ALA A 29 -6.41 18.11 5.38
CA ALA A 29 -5.24 18.67 6.03
C ALA A 29 -4.25 19.20 4.98
N ALA A 30 -3.49 20.25 5.35
CA ALA A 30 -2.49 20.87 4.49
C ALA A 30 -1.05 20.39 4.81
N ASN A 31 -0.87 19.48 5.76
CA ASN A 31 0.41 18.92 6.16
C ASN A 31 0.21 17.65 6.99
N GLY A 32 1.32 16.94 7.25
CA GLY A 32 1.30 15.67 7.99
C GLY A 32 0.85 15.81 9.44
N VAL A 33 1.12 16.94 10.12
CA VAL A 33 0.70 17.14 11.51
C VAL A 33 -0.83 17.17 11.61
N GLY A 34 -1.49 17.96 10.77
CA GLY A 34 -2.95 18.00 10.69
C GLY A 34 -3.55 16.66 10.30
N ALA A 35 -2.89 15.90 9.42
CA ALA A 35 -3.32 14.57 9.02
C ALA A 35 -3.30 13.57 10.20
N VAL A 36 -2.23 13.57 11.00
CA VAL A 36 -2.10 12.69 12.18
C VAL A 36 -3.15 13.06 13.23
N GLU A 37 -3.40 14.34 13.47
CA GLU A 37 -4.41 14.79 14.41
C GLU A 37 -5.83 14.41 13.97
N ALA A 38 -6.16 14.66 12.70
CA ALA A 38 -7.45 14.25 12.12
C ALA A 38 -7.67 12.74 12.18
N ALA A 39 -6.64 11.95 11.92
CA ALA A 39 -6.73 10.49 11.98
C ALA A 39 -7.00 9.94 13.40
N ARG A 40 -6.66 10.71 14.45
CA ARG A 40 -6.95 10.35 15.85
C ARG A 40 -8.35 10.72 16.31
N THR A 41 -8.92 11.76 15.73
CA THR A 41 -10.18 12.38 16.20
C THR A 41 -11.38 12.07 15.33
N THR A 42 -11.17 11.63 14.10
CA THR A 42 -12.20 11.38 13.10
C THR A 42 -12.16 9.94 12.63
N ALA A 43 -13.31 9.32 12.46
CA ALA A 43 -13.41 7.99 11.84
C ALA A 43 -13.09 8.11 10.35
N ILE A 44 -11.94 7.59 9.95
CA ILE A 44 -11.43 7.65 8.58
C ILE A 44 -11.07 6.23 8.13
N ASP A 45 -11.57 5.84 6.97
CA ASP A 45 -11.22 4.55 6.37
C ASP A 45 -9.96 4.65 5.52
N VAL A 46 -9.87 5.69 4.70
CA VAL A 46 -8.77 5.89 3.75
C VAL A 46 -8.25 7.32 3.81
N VAL A 47 -6.94 7.47 3.79
CA VAL A 47 -6.23 8.74 3.66
C VAL A 47 -5.60 8.79 2.27
N LEU A 48 -5.92 9.82 1.49
CA LEU A 48 -5.13 10.21 0.33
C LEU A 48 -4.06 11.18 0.80
N MET A 49 -2.79 10.78 0.71
CA MET A 49 -1.67 11.46 1.33
C MET A 49 -0.67 11.93 0.28
N ASP A 50 -0.47 13.24 0.16
CA ASP A 50 0.70 13.75 -0.57
C ASP A 50 1.98 13.44 0.19
N VAL A 51 3.04 13.24 -0.54
CA VAL A 51 4.35 12.91 0.02
C VAL A 51 5.09 14.15 0.48
N ARG A 52 5.14 15.18 -0.35
CA ARG A 52 5.92 16.39 -0.06
C ARG A 52 5.07 17.51 0.48
N MET A 53 5.13 17.71 1.78
CA MET A 53 4.41 18.78 2.48
C MET A 53 5.33 19.48 3.48
N PRO A 54 5.06 20.77 3.80
CA PRO A 54 5.81 21.49 4.82
C PRO A 54 5.50 20.94 6.23
N VAL A 55 6.38 21.23 7.19
CA VAL A 55 6.29 20.91 8.61
C VAL A 55 6.47 19.42 8.91
N MET A 56 5.65 18.55 8.34
CA MET A 56 5.75 17.10 8.40
C MET A 56 5.37 16.53 7.03
N ASP A 57 6.25 15.75 6.46
CA ASP A 57 6.01 15.10 5.16
C ASP A 57 5.03 13.91 5.26
N GLY A 58 4.59 13.42 4.11
CA GLY A 58 3.62 12.32 4.05
C GLY A 58 4.20 10.98 4.47
N VAL A 59 5.52 10.75 4.38
CA VAL A 59 6.15 9.50 4.82
C VAL A 59 6.11 9.39 6.33
N GLU A 60 6.52 10.46 7.03
CA GLU A 60 6.48 10.50 8.49
C GLU A 60 5.04 10.46 9.02
N ALA A 61 4.12 11.20 8.39
CA ALA A 61 2.70 11.15 8.72
C ALA A 61 2.14 9.72 8.55
N THR A 62 2.47 9.05 7.44
CA THR A 62 2.07 7.65 7.19
C THR A 62 2.58 6.74 8.29
N ARG A 63 3.86 6.86 8.68
CA ARG A 63 4.45 6.07 9.75
C ARG A 63 3.69 6.22 11.07
N LEU A 64 3.36 7.45 11.45
CA LEU A 64 2.64 7.74 12.69
C LEU A 64 1.19 7.25 12.65
N ILE A 65 0.49 7.43 11.54
CA ILE A 65 -0.89 6.96 11.36
C ILE A 65 -0.93 5.43 11.39
N CYS A 66 -0.01 4.79 10.66
CA CYS A 66 0.03 3.33 10.57
C CYS A 66 0.48 2.65 11.86
N ALA A 67 1.31 3.29 12.68
CA ALA A 67 1.70 2.78 13.99
C ALA A 67 0.55 2.78 15.02
N ALA A 68 -0.48 3.59 14.82
CA ALA A 68 -1.62 3.69 15.73
C ALA A 68 -2.65 2.54 15.58
N GLY A 69 -2.63 1.78 14.48
CA GLY A 69 -3.56 0.67 14.26
C GLY A 69 -3.71 0.27 12.79
N GLU A 70 -4.64 -0.64 12.51
CA GLU A 70 -4.89 -1.13 11.15
C GLU A 70 -5.62 -0.12 10.24
N ARG A 71 -6.31 0.85 10.83
CA ARG A 71 -7.03 1.92 10.13
C ARG A 71 -6.66 3.29 10.71
N PRO A 72 -6.72 4.34 9.88
CA PRO A 72 -7.02 4.36 8.45
C PRO A 72 -5.92 3.72 7.59
N ARG A 73 -6.27 3.29 6.38
CA ARG A 73 -5.31 2.91 5.36
C ARG A 73 -4.83 4.12 4.59
N VAL A 74 -3.55 4.14 4.23
CA VAL A 74 -2.95 5.29 3.56
C VAL A 74 -2.66 4.96 2.10
N LEU A 75 -3.23 5.73 1.18
CA LEU A 75 -2.95 5.72 -0.25
C LEU A 75 -2.15 6.97 -0.60
N ILE A 76 -0.91 6.79 -1.02
CA ILE A 76 -0.03 7.89 -1.39
C ILE A 76 -0.44 8.47 -2.74
N LEU A 77 -0.46 9.80 -2.85
CA LEU A 77 -0.52 10.53 -4.11
C LEU A 77 0.83 11.22 -4.35
N THR A 78 1.48 10.93 -5.47
CA THR A 78 2.80 11.47 -5.78
C THR A 78 2.90 11.96 -7.22
N THR A 79 3.89 12.79 -7.52
CA THR A 79 4.26 13.17 -8.89
C THR A 79 5.32 12.22 -9.45
N PHE A 80 5.54 12.23 -10.77
CA PHE A 80 6.38 11.27 -11.53
C PHE A 80 7.83 11.08 -11.04
N ASP A 81 8.42 12.05 -10.33
CA ASP A 81 9.87 12.07 -10.02
C ASP A 81 10.26 11.52 -8.64
N LEU A 82 9.39 10.75 -7.97
CA LEU A 82 9.55 10.45 -6.55
C LEU A 82 9.50 8.96 -6.17
N ASP A 83 10.11 8.10 -6.99
CA ASP A 83 10.21 6.66 -6.69
C ASP A 83 10.75 6.40 -5.26
N ASP A 84 11.76 7.17 -4.80
CA ASP A 84 12.36 7.02 -3.47
C ASP A 84 11.36 7.26 -2.33
N TYR A 85 10.53 8.27 -2.47
CA TYR A 85 9.53 8.62 -1.45
C TYR A 85 8.34 7.65 -1.46
N ALA A 86 7.93 7.16 -2.64
CA ALA A 86 6.87 6.15 -2.73
C ALA A 86 7.28 4.85 -2.03
N PHE A 87 8.54 4.43 -2.21
CA PHE A 87 9.09 3.27 -1.50
C PHE A 87 9.18 3.50 0.01
N ALA A 88 9.71 4.66 0.45
CA ALA A 88 9.77 5.01 1.86
C ALA A 88 8.38 5.02 2.51
N ALA A 89 7.35 5.51 1.80
CA ALA A 89 5.98 5.51 2.28
C ALA A 89 5.38 4.10 2.37
N LEU A 90 5.68 3.21 1.41
CA LEU A 90 5.29 1.79 1.51
C LEU A 90 5.94 1.12 2.72
N LYS A 91 7.23 1.36 2.98
CA LYS A 91 7.91 0.89 4.21
C LYS A 91 7.32 1.47 5.48
N ALA A 92 6.86 2.72 5.44
CA ALA A 92 6.17 3.37 6.55
C ALA A 92 4.76 2.81 6.81
N GLY A 93 4.24 1.93 5.94
CA GLY A 93 2.95 1.26 6.12
C GLY A 93 1.86 1.69 5.13
N ALA A 94 2.19 2.46 4.09
CA ALA A 94 1.20 2.80 3.07
C ALA A 94 0.66 1.54 2.37
N SER A 95 -0.64 1.55 2.08
CA SER A 95 -1.37 0.46 1.40
C SER A 95 -1.25 0.51 -0.12
N GLY A 96 -0.65 1.56 -0.66
CA GLY A 96 -0.43 1.76 -2.09
C GLY A 96 -0.04 3.19 -2.42
N PHE A 97 0.14 3.42 -3.72
CA PHE A 97 0.35 4.78 -4.24
C PHE A 97 -0.27 4.93 -5.63
N LEU A 98 -0.59 6.16 -5.99
CA LEU A 98 -1.04 6.59 -7.30
C LEU A 98 -0.31 7.87 -7.70
N LEU A 99 -0.26 8.15 -8.97
CA LEU A 99 0.22 9.43 -9.48
C LEU A 99 -0.88 10.49 -9.33
N LYS A 100 -0.51 11.74 -9.07
CA LYS A 100 -1.47 12.85 -8.92
C LYS A 100 -2.24 13.17 -10.21
N ASP A 101 -1.72 12.76 -11.37
CA ASP A 101 -2.33 12.90 -12.69
C ASP A 101 -3.19 11.69 -13.10
N VAL A 102 -3.39 10.73 -12.20
CA VAL A 102 -4.22 9.54 -12.45
C VAL A 102 -5.64 9.96 -12.87
N PRO A 103 -6.24 9.29 -13.88
CA PRO A 103 -7.63 9.56 -14.26
C PRO A 103 -8.60 9.37 -13.08
N PRO A 104 -9.65 10.20 -12.96
CA PRO A 104 -10.62 10.09 -11.86
C PRO A 104 -11.21 8.70 -11.63
N PRO A 105 -11.57 7.90 -12.65
CA PRO A 105 -12.05 6.53 -12.44
C PRO A 105 -11.02 5.63 -11.75
N ASP A 106 -9.73 5.78 -12.08
CA ASP A 106 -8.65 4.98 -11.52
C ASP A 106 -8.34 5.39 -10.07
N LEU A 107 -8.42 6.70 -9.75
CA LEU A 107 -8.37 7.18 -8.36
C LEU A 107 -9.47 6.56 -7.51
N VAL A 108 -10.71 6.57 -8.00
CA VAL A 108 -11.87 6.00 -7.30
C VAL A 108 -11.73 4.49 -7.12
N SER A 109 -11.30 3.78 -8.17
CA SER A 109 -11.00 2.35 -8.11
C SER A 109 -9.92 2.08 -7.07
N GLY A 110 -8.87 2.91 -7.04
CA GLY A 110 -7.80 2.88 -6.08
C GLY A 110 -8.28 2.98 -4.64
N ILE A 111 -9.06 3.98 -4.32
CA ILE A 111 -9.62 4.19 -2.98
C ILE A 111 -10.45 2.98 -2.55
N ARG A 112 -11.31 2.45 -3.42
CA ARG A 112 -12.16 1.28 -3.11
C ARG A 112 -11.34 0.02 -2.87
N SER A 113 -10.30 -0.22 -3.65
CA SER A 113 -9.42 -1.37 -3.47
C SER A 113 -8.64 -1.27 -2.15
N VAL A 114 -8.07 -0.09 -1.82
CA VAL A 114 -7.43 0.13 -0.52
C VAL A 114 -8.41 -0.08 0.62
N HIS A 115 -9.64 0.43 0.50
CA HIS A 115 -10.68 0.24 1.51
C HIS A 115 -11.01 -1.24 1.73
N SER A 116 -11.08 -2.07 0.67
CA SER A 116 -11.37 -3.51 0.76
C SER A 116 -10.19 -4.36 1.22
N GLY A 117 -8.99 -3.79 1.31
CA GLY A 117 -7.78 -4.50 1.70
C GLY A 117 -6.96 -5.06 0.55
N ASP A 118 -7.42 -4.83 -0.66
CA ASP A 118 -6.65 -5.10 -1.84
C ASP A 118 -5.66 -3.93 -2.05
N ALA A 119 -4.38 -4.21 -2.25
CA ALA A 119 -3.42 -3.14 -2.50
C ALA A 119 -3.69 -2.49 -3.86
N VAL A 120 -3.65 -1.16 -3.87
CA VAL A 120 -3.66 -0.38 -5.09
C VAL A 120 -2.25 0.07 -5.41
N VAL A 121 -1.60 -0.87 -5.97
CA VAL A 121 -0.47 -0.56 -6.83
C VAL A 121 -0.67 -1.45 -8.03
N ALA A 122 -0.67 -0.88 -9.22
CA ALA A 122 -0.59 -1.73 -10.40
C ALA A 122 0.58 -2.69 -10.13
N PRO A 123 0.37 -4.01 -10.17
CA PRO A 123 1.40 -4.98 -9.80
C PRO A 123 2.74 -4.73 -10.49
N SER A 124 2.67 -4.23 -11.73
CA SER A 124 3.82 -3.80 -12.54
C SER A 124 4.57 -2.59 -11.96
N THR A 125 3.88 -1.64 -11.34
CA THR A 125 4.48 -0.41 -10.81
C THR A 125 5.13 -0.65 -9.45
N THR A 126 4.48 -1.42 -8.56
CA THR A 126 5.11 -1.87 -7.30
C THR A 126 6.36 -2.68 -7.58
N ARG A 127 6.26 -3.64 -8.52
CA ARG A 127 7.40 -4.46 -8.89
C ARG A 127 8.55 -3.60 -9.42
N ARG A 128 8.29 -2.65 -10.32
CA ARG A 128 9.32 -1.76 -10.88
C ARG A 128 9.97 -0.86 -9.84
N LEU A 129 9.21 -0.35 -8.87
CA LEU A 129 9.73 0.41 -7.74
C LEU A 129 10.61 -0.48 -6.85
N LEU A 130 10.12 -1.64 -6.47
CA LEU A 130 10.85 -2.55 -5.60
C LEU A 130 12.10 -3.14 -6.28
N GLU A 131 12.06 -3.44 -7.57
CA GLU A 131 13.23 -3.87 -8.37
C GLU A 131 14.35 -2.81 -8.33
N ARG A 132 13.99 -1.53 -8.40
CA ARG A 132 14.96 -0.43 -8.35
C ARG A 132 15.59 -0.26 -6.95
N PHE A 133 14.85 -0.53 -5.89
CA PHE A 133 15.30 -0.35 -4.50
C PHE A 133 15.81 -1.61 -3.81
N ALA A 134 15.50 -2.79 -4.31
CA ALA A 134 15.94 -4.06 -3.75
C ALA A 134 17.47 -4.21 -3.66
N VAL A 135 18.23 -3.49 -4.50
CA VAL A 135 19.69 -3.44 -4.46
C VAL A 135 20.23 -2.80 -3.15
N HIS A 136 19.39 -2.02 -2.46
CA HIS A 136 19.76 -1.32 -1.23
C HIS A 136 19.16 -1.94 0.03
N LEU A 137 18.46 -3.09 -0.10
CA LEU A 137 17.86 -3.75 1.05
C LEU A 137 18.89 -4.60 1.80
N PRO A 138 18.94 -4.53 3.15
CA PRO A 138 19.81 -5.39 3.95
C PRO A 138 19.40 -6.86 3.81
N SER A 139 20.38 -7.76 3.96
CA SER A 139 20.10 -9.20 4.01
C SER A 139 19.19 -9.55 5.20
N PRO A 140 18.24 -10.50 5.03
CA PRO A 140 17.27 -10.84 6.07
C PRO A 140 17.96 -11.34 7.35
N GLY A 141 17.47 -10.86 8.50
CA GLY A 141 17.90 -11.33 9.80
C GLY A 141 17.34 -12.72 10.14
N ALA A 142 17.97 -13.43 11.08
CA ALA A 142 17.54 -14.76 11.52
C ALA A 142 16.08 -14.78 12.04
N ALA A 143 15.60 -13.69 12.63
CA ALA A 143 14.22 -13.58 13.12
C ALA A 143 13.19 -13.53 11.99
N GLU A 144 13.51 -12.92 10.86
CA GLU A 144 12.64 -12.86 9.68
C GLU A 144 12.59 -14.20 8.96
N GLN A 145 13.72 -14.90 8.87
CA GLN A 145 13.79 -16.26 8.36
C GLN A 145 12.90 -17.20 9.20
N ALA A 146 12.88 -17.05 10.53
CA ALA A 146 12.03 -17.84 11.43
C ALA A 146 10.53 -17.58 11.21
N ARG A 147 10.11 -16.35 10.90
CA ARG A 147 8.70 -16.05 10.57
C ARG A 147 8.23 -16.75 9.29
N LEU A 148 9.09 -16.86 8.29
CA LEU A 148 8.79 -17.57 7.05
C LEU A 148 8.58 -19.08 7.25
N THR A 149 9.20 -19.69 8.28
CA THR A 149 8.99 -21.10 8.62
C THR A 149 7.62 -21.40 9.21
N GLY A 150 6.90 -20.37 9.71
CA GLY A 150 5.53 -20.49 10.19
C GLY A 150 4.46 -20.58 9.10
N LEU A 151 4.84 -20.34 7.84
CA LEU A 151 3.94 -20.44 6.69
C LEU A 151 3.90 -21.90 6.18
N THR A 152 2.70 -22.35 5.79
CA THR A 152 2.57 -23.59 5.03
C THR A 152 3.16 -23.42 3.63
N SER A 153 3.47 -24.53 2.93
CA SER A 153 3.95 -24.49 1.54
C SER A 153 3.02 -23.66 0.64
N ARG A 154 1.71 -23.83 0.80
CA ARG A 154 0.71 -23.13 0.00
C ARG A 154 0.64 -21.62 0.29
N GLU A 155 0.73 -21.24 1.55
CA GLU A 155 0.80 -19.82 1.95
C GLU A 155 2.08 -19.16 1.41
N ARG A 156 3.21 -19.89 1.43
CA ARG A 156 4.47 -19.40 0.86
C ARG A 156 4.40 -19.24 -0.66
N GLU A 157 3.79 -20.17 -1.38
CA GLU A 157 3.55 -20.06 -2.83
C GLU A 157 2.70 -18.81 -3.15
N VAL A 158 1.59 -18.62 -2.43
CA VAL A 158 0.75 -17.42 -2.59
C VAL A 158 1.53 -16.15 -2.29
N LEU A 159 2.31 -16.10 -1.22
CA LEU A 159 3.15 -14.94 -0.86
C LEU A 159 4.13 -14.59 -1.99
N VAL A 160 4.84 -15.56 -2.53
CA VAL A 160 5.79 -15.35 -3.65
C VAL A 160 5.07 -14.82 -4.90
N LEU A 161 3.92 -15.36 -5.24
CA LEU A 161 3.17 -14.93 -6.42
C LEU A 161 2.58 -13.51 -6.23
N VAL A 162 2.13 -13.17 -5.01
CA VAL A 162 1.74 -11.81 -4.64
C VAL A 162 2.92 -10.85 -4.78
N ALA A 163 4.09 -11.22 -4.28
CA ALA A 163 5.30 -10.41 -4.37
C ALA A 163 5.78 -10.22 -5.83
N ARG A 164 5.53 -11.21 -6.69
CA ARG A 164 5.76 -11.11 -8.14
C ARG A 164 4.69 -10.27 -8.87
N GLY A 165 3.73 -9.72 -8.15
CA GLY A 165 2.72 -8.81 -8.68
C GLY A 165 1.50 -9.47 -9.33
N LEU A 166 1.27 -10.77 -9.16
CA LEU A 166 0.09 -11.43 -9.74
C LEU A 166 -1.18 -11.06 -8.96
N SER A 167 -2.27 -10.79 -9.66
CA SER A 167 -3.60 -10.64 -9.07
C SER A 167 -4.12 -11.95 -8.46
N ASN A 168 -5.16 -11.88 -7.63
CA ASN A 168 -5.77 -13.08 -7.07
C ASN A 168 -6.31 -14.04 -8.15
N THR A 169 -6.86 -13.49 -9.23
CA THR A 169 -7.33 -14.25 -10.39
C THR A 169 -6.18 -14.98 -11.10
N GLU A 170 -5.07 -14.31 -11.36
CA GLU A 170 -3.88 -14.91 -11.98
C GLU A 170 -3.25 -15.99 -11.08
N ILE A 171 -3.19 -15.74 -9.77
CA ILE A 171 -2.73 -16.74 -8.78
C ILE A 171 -3.67 -17.95 -8.77
N ALA A 172 -4.98 -17.73 -8.81
CA ALA A 172 -5.99 -18.80 -8.84
C ALA A 172 -5.79 -19.72 -10.06
N VAL A 173 -5.62 -19.12 -11.24
CA VAL A 173 -5.32 -19.86 -12.48
C VAL A 173 -4.00 -20.65 -12.33
N ARG A 174 -2.92 -19.99 -11.91
CA ARG A 174 -1.58 -20.59 -11.81
C ARG A 174 -1.52 -21.76 -10.81
N LEU A 175 -2.25 -21.65 -9.72
CA LEU A 175 -2.27 -22.65 -8.65
C LEU A 175 -3.43 -23.66 -8.76
N SER A 176 -4.28 -23.53 -9.78
CA SER A 176 -5.50 -24.35 -9.96
C SER A 176 -6.42 -24.29 -8.73
N LEU A 177 -6.68 -23.07 -8.24
CA LEU A 177 -7.55 -22.78 -7.09
C LEU A 177 -8.72 -21.89 -7.48
N ALA A 178 -9.73 -21.81 -6.60
CA ALA A 178 -10.71 -20.75 -6.66
C ALA A 178 -10.11 -19.41 -6.10
N GLU A 179 -10.52 -18.27 -6.65
CA GLU A 179 -10.06 -16.96 -6.18
C GLU A 179 -10.34 -16.72 -4.69
N ALA A 180 -11.50 -17.18 -4.19
CA ALA A 180 -11.84 -17.14 -2.77
C ALA A 180 -10.83 -17.91 -1.89
N THR A 181 -10.28 -19.02 -2.41
CA THR A 181 -9.25 -19.80 -1.72
C THR A 181 -7.93 -19.04 -1.66
N VAL A 182 -7.55 -18.34 -2.76
CA VAL A 182 -6.37 -17.48 -2.79
C VAL A 182 -6.52 -16.34 -1.75
N LYS A 183 -7.68 -15.68 -1.70
CA LYS A 183 -7.97 -14.65 -0.68
C LYS A 183 -7.83 -15.19 0.75
N THR A 184 -8.29 -16.42 1.00
CA THR A 184 -8.16 -17.08 2.31
C THR A 184 -6.69 -17.34 2.65
N HIS A 185 -5.89 -17.84 1.72
CA HIS A 185 -4.46 -18.06 1.95
C HIS A 185 -3.72 -16.73 2.19
N LEU A 186 -4.03 -15.70 1.40
CA LEU A 186 -3.45 -14.37 1.59
C LEU A 186 -3.81 -13.79 2.97
N GLY A 187 -5.07 -13.89 3.39
CA GLY A 187 -5.49 -13.46 4.73
C GLY A 187 -4.72 -14.16 5.86
N ARG A 188 -4.44 -15.47 5.72
CA ARG A 188 -3.62 -16.21 6.68
C ARG A 188 -2.15 -15.77 6.66
N VAL A 189 -1.60 -15.46 5.50
CA VAL A 189 -0.23 -14.89 5.37
C VAL A 189 -0.16 -13.56 6.10
N LEU A 190 -1.11 -12.65 5.84
CA LEU A 190 -1.19 -11.35 6.51
C LEU A 190 -1.23 -11.50 8.04
N ALA A 191 -2.11 -12.37 8.55
CA ALA A 191 -2.23 -12.61 9.98
C ALA A 191 -0.96 -13.21 10.61
N LYS A 192 -0.35 -14.22 9.97
CA LYS A 192 0.86 -14.89 10.49
C LYS A 192 2.09 -14.00 10.49
N LEU A 193 2.22 -13.11 9.50
CA LEU A 193 3.34 -12.18 9.36
C LEU A 193 3.06 -10.82 10.01
N SER A 194 1.86 -10.61 10.58
CA SER A 194 1.41 -9.32 11.14
C SER A 194 1.50 -8.17 10.14
N LEU A 195 1.12 -8.44 8.88
CA LEU A 195 1.09 -7.48 7.79
C LEU A 195 -0.33 -6.93 7.61
N ARG A 196 -0.45 -5.64 7.30
CA ARG A 196 -1.74 -4.94 7.23
C ARG A 196 -2.52 -5.22 5.94
N ASP A 197 -1.81 -5.38 4.84
CA ASP A 197 -2.39 -5.52 3.51
C ASP A 197 -1.42 -6.14 2.50
N ARG A 198 -1.89 -6.26 1.26
CA ARG A 198 -1.12 -6.85 0.16
C ARG A 198 0.16 -6.08 -0.18
N ALA A 199 0.18 -4.74 -0.05
CA ALA A 199 1.37 -3.95 -0.34
C ALA A 199 2.50 -4.31 0.65
N GLN A 200 2.14 -4.51 1.92
CA GLN A 200 3.08 -4.93 2.95
C GLN A 200 3.62 -6.35 2.70
N VAL A 201 2.85 -7.25 2.09
CA VAL A 201 3.36 -8.57 1.66
C VAL A 201 4.46 -8.41 0.62
N VAL A 202 4.28 -7.49 -0.33
CA VAL A 202 5.28 -7.23 -1.37
C VAL A 202 6.55 -6.64 -0.74
N VAL A 203 6.45 -5.60 0.08
CA VAL A 203 7.59 -5.00 0.78
C VAL A 203 8.34 -6.06 1.59
N TYR A 204 7.62 -6.85 2.40
CA TYR A 204 8.19 -7.90 3.23
C TYR A 204 8.95 -8.96 2.42
N ALA A 205 8.40 -9.41 1.28
CA ALA A 205 9.04 -10.42 0.45
C ALA A 205 10.37 -9.96 -0.16
N TYR A 206 10.47 -8.66 -0.50
CA TYR A 206 11.73 -8.08 -0.98
C TYR A 206 12.71 -7.82 0.17
N GLU A 207 12.26 -7.31 1.30
CA GLU A 207 13.13 -7.08 2.48
C GLU A 207 13.72 -8.38 3.04
N THR A 208 12.97 -9.48 2.95
CA THR A 208 13.44 -10.80 3.38
C THR A 208 14.21 -11.56 2.30
N GLY A 209 14.42 -10.97 1.12
CA GLY A 209 15.10 -11.64 0.01
C GLY A 209 14.37 -12.89 -0.52
N LEU A 210 13.09 -13.07 -0.16
CA LEU A 210 12.26 -14.17 -0.65
C LEU A 210 12.00 -14.05 -2.15
N VAL A 211 11.95 -12.81 -2.64
CA VAL A 211 11.90 -12.46 -4.05
C VAL A 211 13.03 -11.48 -4.33
N THR A 212 13.85 -11.80 -5.33
CA THR A 212 14.90 -10.92 -5.83
C THR A 212 14.49 -10.30 -7.15
N PRO A 213 14.90 -9.05 -7.44
CA PRO A 213 14.72 -8.48 -8.77
C PRO A 213 15.35 -9.40 -9.83
N HIS A 214 14.68 -9.58 -10.95
CA HIS A 214 15.17 -10.36 -12.10
C HIS A 214 15.21 -11.89 -11.94
N SER A 215 14.66 -12.48 -10.91
CA SER A 215 14.44 -13.94 -10.89
C SER A 215 13.24 -14.27 -11.81
N THR A 216 13.53 -14.43 -13.10
CA THR A 216 12.58 -14.98 -14.09
C THR A 216 12.71 -16.51 -14.02
N ASP A 217 11.75 -17.17 -13.38
CA ASP A 217 11.43 -18.59 -13.57
C ASP A 217 9.97 -18.74 -13.99
#